data_6722ff99c42f690541e937844c6b0a32
#
_entry.id   6722ff99c42f690541e937844c6b0a32
#
_cell.length_a   1.000
_cell.length_b   1.000
_cell.length_c   1.000
_cell.angle_alpha   90.00
_cell.angle_beta   90.00
_cell.angle_gamma   90.00
#
_symmetry.space_group_name_H-M   'P 1'
#
loop_
_entity.id
_entity.type
_entity.pdbx_description
1 polymer ?
#
loop_
_entity_poly.entity_id
_entity_poly.type
_entity_poly.pdbx_seq_one_letter_code
_entity_poly.pdbx_strand_id
1 'polypeptide(L)'
;SLMDFADNQVPGRWRDDAWHCISMCPWLDWMLLSKRPQNYARFLPGPAIGAPEWGDGWPNVWLGTTIEDRKRLPNLEHLRAVPAAVRFLSIEPLLEDLGELDLTGIHLVIVGGESGPEARPMHPAWVRSLRDQCAAQGVAFFFKQWGEWAPHTVDLEDEEGSIRTTPRGGVNWQAERPGGYFGVFRIGKKRAGRLLDGRTHDEMPRPAA
;
A
#
# COMPACT_ATOMS: atom_id res chain seq x y z
N SER A 1 2.07 8.26 -5.55
CA SER A 1 1.04 8.76 -6.46
C SER A 1 1.30 10.23 -6.75
N LEU A 2 1.25 10.63 -8.00
CA LEU A 2 1.43 12.03 -8.42
C LEU A 2 0.15 12.86 -8.26
N MET A 3 -1.00 12.22 -7.97
CA MET A 3 -2.29 12.88 -7.81
C MET A 3 -3.05 12.23 -6.66
N ASP A 4 -3.62 13.04 -5.77
CA ASP A 4 -4.59 12.63 -4.78
C ASP A 4 -6.00 12.90 -5.34
N PHE A 5 -6.70 11.83 -5.74
CA PHE A 5 -7.98 11.95 -6.45
C PHE A 5 -9.06 12.70 -5.66
N ALA A 6 -9.09 12.52 -4.34
CA ALA A 6 -10.08 13.15 -3.46
C ALA A 6 -9.57 14.43 -2.77
N ASP A 7 -8.50 15.07 -3.29
CA ASP A 7 -8.06 16.37 -2.80
C ASP A 7 -9.04 17.47 -3.17
N ASN A 8 -9.43 18.29 -2.19
CA ASN A 8 -10.33 19.43 -2.39
C ASN A 8 -9.75 20.51 -3.32
N GLN A 9 -8.43 20.55 -3.50
CA GLN A 9 -7.77 21.53 -4.37
C GLN A 9 -7.78 21.12 -5.84
N VAL A 10 -8.14 19.87 -6.17
CA VAL A 10 -8.28 19.45 -7.57
C VAL A 10 -9.51 20.11 -8.17
N PRO A 11 -9.37 20.83 -9.30
CA PRO A 11 -10.50 21.43 -9.98
C PRO A 11 -11.56 20.38 -10.36
N GLY A 12 -12.85 20.69 -10.11
CA GLY A 12 -13.96 19.77 -10.38
C GLY A 12 -13.91 19.19 -11.79
N ARG A 13 -13.74 20.06 -12.80
CA ARG A 13 -13.67 19.65 -14.21
C ARG A 13 -12.61 18.57 -14.50
N TRP A 14 -11.46 18.61 -13.83
CA TRP A 14 -10.42 17.59 -14.04
C TRP A 14 -10.84 16.24 -13.51
N ARG A 15 -11.61 16.24 -12.42
CA ARG A 15 -12.18 15.03 -11.86
C ARG A 15 -13.30 14.49 -12.75
N ASP A 16 -14.13 15.40 -13.29
CA ASP A 16 -15.19 15.03 -14.23
C ASP A 16 -14.60 14.43 -15.52
N ASP A 17 -13.55 15.05 -16.08
CA ASP A 17 -12.80 14.52 -17.22
C ASP A 17 -12.21 13.14 -16.92
N ALA A 18 -11.65 12.95 -15.70
CA ALA A 18 -11.11 11.65 -15.28
C ALA A 18 -12.23 10.60 -15.17
N TRP A 19 -13.36 10.91 -14.56
CA TRP A 19 -14.51 10.01 -14.48
C TRP A 19 -15.07 9.64 -15.85
N HIS A 20 -15.14 10.60 -16.76
CA HIS A 20 -15.53 10.33 -18.12
C HIS A 20 -14.56 9.37 -18.81
N CYS A 21 -13.27 9.62 -18.70
CA CYS A 21 -12.23 8.72 -19.23
C CYS A 21 -12.36 7.31 -18.65
N ILE A 22 -12.56 7.15 -17.33
CA ILE A 22 -12.74 5.87 -16.65
C ILE A 22 -13.97 5.14 -17.19
N SER A 23 -15.10 5.84 -17.37
CA SER A 23 -16.35 5.24 -17.87
C SER A 23 -16.22 4.74 -19.31
N MET A 24 -15.37 5.38 -20.10
CA MET A 24 -15.10 4.98 -21.50
C MET A 24 -14.11 3.83 -21.63
N CYS A 25 -13.46 3.41 -20.53
CA CYS A 25 -12.45 2.35 -20.52
C CYS A 25 -12.81 1.23 -19.51
N PRO A 26 -13.97 0.54 -19.69
CA PRO A 26 -14.45 -0.46 -18.73
C PRO A 26 -13.60 -1.73 -18.66
N TRP A 27 -12.68 -1.93 -19.63
CA TRP A 27 -11.75 -3.06 -19.68
C TRP A 27 -10.46 -2.86 -18.88
N LEU A 28 -10.26 -1.66 -18.27
CA LEU A 28 -9.13 -1.35 -17.40
C LEU A 28 -9.58 -1.30 -15.95
N ASP A 29 -8.80 -1.87 -15.05
CA ASP A 29 -8.96 -1.67 -13.62
C ASP A 29 -8.29 -0.35 -13.20
N TRP A 30 -9.08 0.54 -12.61
CA TRP A 30 -8.65 1.87 -12.20
C TRP A 30 -8.47 1.92 -10.68
N MET A 31 -7.23 2.06 -10.26
CA MET A 31 -6.89 2.19 -8.83
C MET A 31 -6.80 3.67 -8.43
N LEU A 32 -7.83 4.17 -7.75
CA LEU A 32 -7.90 5.56 -7.29
C LEU A 32 -7.47 5.64 -5.82
N LEU A 33 -6.32 6.26 -5.58
CA LEU A 33 -5.73 6.41 -4.24
C LEU A 33 -5.92 7.83 -3.73
N SER A 34 -6.32 7.96 -2.45
CA SER A 34 -6.42 9.25 -1.77
C SER A 34 -5.93 9.15 -0.33
N LYS A 35 -5.28 10.21 0.14
CA LYS A 35 -4.99 10.44 1.56
C LYS A 35 -6.20 11.04 2.30
N ARG A 36 -7.30 11.31 1.59
CA ARG A 36 -8.53 11.95 2.08
C ARG A 36 -9.77 11.14 1.73
N PRO A 37 -9.87 9.86 2.20
CA PRO A 37 -10.96 8.97 1.82
C PRO A 37 -12.34 9.50 2.25
N GLN A 38 -12.41 10.35 3.27
CA GLN A 38 -13.65 11.03 3.70
C GLN A 38 -14.27 11.92 2.63
N ASN A 39 -13.52 12.28 1.60
CA ASN A 39 -14.01 13.12 0.51
C ASN A 39 -14.58 12.31 -0.66
N TYR A 40 -14.33 11.00 -0.74
CA TYR A 40 -14.77 10.19 -1.87
C TYR A 40 -16.26 10.33 -2.15
N ALA A 41 -17.11 10.19 -1.12
CA ALA A 41 -18.56 10.26 -1.30
C ALA A 41 -19.04 11.55 -2.00
N ARG A 42 -18.32 12.66 -1.79
CA ARG A 42 -18.61 13.95 -2.41
C ARG A 42 -18.22 14.00 -3.89
N PHE A 43 -17.27 13.19 -4.30
CA PHE A 43 -16.62 13.26 -5.60
C PHE A 43 -16.88 12.03 -6.49
N LEU A 44 -17.85 11.20 -6.10
CA LEU A 44 -18.30 10.08 -6.92
C LEU A 44 -18.98 10.59 -8.21
N PRO A 45 -18.88 9.84 -9.32
CA PRO A 45 -19.51 10.22 -10.57
C PRO A 45 -21.02 9.98 -10.56
N GLY A 46 -21.69 10.59 -11.53
CA GLY A 46 -23.11 10.40 -11.74
C GLY A 46 -23.59 11.08 -13.01
N PRO A 47 -24.91 11.03 -13.30
CA PRO A 47 -25.50 11.55 -14.54
C PRO A 47 -25.25 13.04 -14.76
N ALA A 48 -25.05 13.83 -13.72
CA ALA A 48 -24.80 15.27 -13.82
C ALA A 48 -23.53 15.62 -14.62
N ILE A 49 -22.57 14.70 -14.70
CA ILE A 49 -21.33 14.84 -15.48
C ILE A 49 -21.32 13.94 -16.73
N GLY A 50 -22.48 13.39 -17.12
CA GLY A 50 -22.58 12.48 -18.27
C GLY A 50 -22.01 11.09 -18.05
N ALA A 51 -21.77 10.70 -16.79
CA ALA A 51 -21.29 9.38 -16.42
C ALA A 51 -22.43 8.52 -15.85
N PRO A 52 -22.32 7.17 -15.89
CA PRO A 52 -23.27 6.30 -15.22
C PRO A 52 -23.34 6.58 -13.71
N GLU A 53 -24.47 6.21 -13.10
CA GLU A 53 -24.62 6.23 -11.65
C GLU A 53 -23.53 5.39 -10.99
N TRP A 54 -23.03 5.85 -9.83
CA TRP A 54 -22.02 5.12 -9.08
C TRP A 54 -22.58 3.83 -8.47
N GLY A 55 -23.80 3.88 -7.92
CA GLY A 55 -24.43 2.74 -7.25
C GLY A 55 -23.56 2.18 -6.12
N ASP A 56 -23.39 0.86 -6.13
CA ASP A 56 -22.52 0.14 -5.17
C ASP A 56 -21.02 0.19 -5.56
N GLY A 57 -20.70 0.92 -6.60
CA GLY A 57 -19.34 1.05 -7.17
C GLY A 57 -19.19 0.40 -8.53
N TRP A 58 -18.48 1.06 -9.43
CA TRP A 58 -18.18 0.47 -10.74
C TRP A 58 -17.21 -0.70 -10.58
N PRO A 59 -17.48 -1.85 -11.24
CA PRO A 59 -16.68 -3.08 -11.06
C PRO A 59 -15.20 -2.91 -11.34
N ASN A 60 -14.85 -2.01 -12.27
CA ASN A 60 -13.49 -1.73 -12.70
C ASN A 60 -12.83 -0.56 -11.95
N VAL A 61 -13.46 -0.02 -10.89
CA VAL A 61 -12.89 1.07 -10.09
C VAL A 61 -12.63 0.63 -8.66
N TRP A 62 -11.39 0.68 -8.28
CA TRP A 62 -10.91 0.32 -6.96
C TRP A 62 -10.60 1.59 -6.17
N LEU A 63 -11.27 1.79 -5.05
CA LEU A 63 -11.02 2.92 -4.18
C LEU A 63 -10.01 2.53 -3.09
N GLY A 64 -9.02 3.38 -2.88
CA GLY A 64 -7.98 3.12 -1.89
C GLY A 64 -7.62 4.32 -1.05
N THR A 65 -7.05 4.03 0.12
CA THR A 65 -6.48 5.07 0.98
C THR A 65 -5.09 4.70 1.45
N THR A 66 -4.29 5.73 1.80
CA THR A 66 -2.97 5.55 2.39
C THR A 66 -3.08 5.50 3.91
N ILE A 67 -2.40 4.50 4.52
CA ILE A 67 -2.20 4.38 5.97
C ILE A 67 -0.70 4.19 6.21
N GLU A 68 0.01 5.27 6.53
CA GLU A 68 1.47 5.26 6.72
C GLU A 68 1.83 4.99 8.19
N ASP A 69 0.96 5.40 9.11
CA ASP A 69 1.12 5.35 10.56
C ASP A 69 -0.25 5.18 11.27
N ARG A 70 -0.23 4.97 12.59
CA ARG A 70 -1.44 4.81 13.41
C ARG A 70 -2.37 6.03 13.38
N LYS A 71 -1.85 7.22 13.15
CA LYS A 71 -2.67 8.44 13.06
C LYS A 71 -3.59 8.42 11.84
N ARG A 72 -3.26 7.59 10.84
CA ARG A 72 -4.04 7.41 9.61
C ARG A 72 -5.03 6.25 9.67
N LEU A 73 -5.08 5.48 10.76
CA LEU A 73 -6.05 4.38 10.92
C LEU A 73 -7.52 4.82 10.74
N PRO A 74 -7.95 6.02 11.16
CA PRO A 74 -9.31 6.48 10.88
C PRO A 74 -9.68 6.51 9.39
N ASN A 75 -8.69 6.58 8.48
CA ASN A 75 -8.92 6.53 7.04
C ASN A 75 -9.56 5.21 6.60
N LEU A 76 -9.35 4.13 7.34
CA LEU A 76 -9.96 2.82 7.07
C LEU A 76 -11.49 2.90 7.15
N GLU A 77 -12.01 3.50 8.22
CA GLU A 77 -13.46 3.68 8.40
C GLU A 77 -14.05 4.63 7.36
N HIS A 78 -13.34 5.70 7.05
CA HIS A 78 -13.77 6.61 5.98
C HIS A 78 -13.85 5.92 4.62
N LEU A 79 -12.91 5.01 4.33
CA LEU A 79 -12.94 4.24 3.09
C LEU A 79 -14.10 3.23 3.07
N ARG A 80 -14.35 2.55 4.20
CA ARG A 80 -15.47 1.61 4.33
C ARG A 80 -16.84 2.24 4.12
N ALA A 81 -16.99 3.50 4.56
CA ALA A 81 -18.24 4.23 4.44
C ALA A 81 -18.63 4.56 2.99
N VAL A 82 -17.72 4.38 2.03
CA VAL A 82 -17.97 4.67 0.61
C VAL A 82 -18.31 3.38 -0.12
N PRO A 83 -19.44 3.28 -0.84
CA PRO A 83 -19.72 2.14 -1.70
C PRO A 83 -18.60 1.94 -2.73
N ALA A 84 -18.09 0.73 -2.88
CA ALA A 84 -17.07 0.40 -3.86
C ALA A 84 -17.02 -1.11 -4.11
N ALA A 85 -16.83 -1.53 -5.36
CA ALA A 85 -16.65 -2.92 -5.72
C ALA A 85 -15.36 -3.50 -5.11
N VAL A 86 -14.27 -2.73 -5.16
CA VAL A 86 -12.99 -3.09 -4.54
C VAL A 86 -12.48 -1.94 -3.69
N ARG A 87 -12.03 -2.25 -2.46
CA ARG A 87 -11.31 -1.32 -1.59
C ARG A 87 -9.92 -1.83 -1.32
N PHE A 88 -8.92 -0.93 -1.36
CA PHE A 88 -7.54 -1.29 -1.05
C PHE A 88 -6.88 -0.31 -0.09
N LEU A 89 -5.90 -0.82 0.66
CA LEU A 89 -5.02 -0.01 1.49
C LEU A 89 -3.65 0.09 0.84
N SER A 90 -3.10 1.30 0.77
CA SER A 90 -1.71 1.56 0.42
C SER A 90 -0.96 1.92 1.71
N ILE A 91 -0.24 0.95 2.24
CA ILE A 91 0.60 1.09 3.44
C ILE A 91 2.04 1.33 2.97
N GLU A 92 2.23 2.45 2.28
CA GLU A 92 3.50 2.84 1.67
C GLU A 92 3.70 4.36 1.79
N PRO A 93 4.74 4.77 2.57
CA PRO A 93 5.63 3.93 3.36
C PRO A 93 5.00 3.42 4.66
N LEU A 94 5.32 2.17 5.07
CA LEU A 94 4.99 1.67 6.40
C LEU A 94 6.03 2.19 7.39
N LEU A 95 5.60 3.04 8.34
CA LEU A 95 6.48 3.81 9.21
C LEU A 95 6.53 3.32 10.66
N GLU A 96 5.53 2.57 11.07
CA GLU A 96 5.43 1.98 12.41
C GLU A 96 4.57 0.72 12.42
N ASP A 97 4.58 -0.01 13.52
CA ASP A 97 3.65 -1.10 13.74
C ASP A 97 2.22 -0.57 13.85
N LEU A 98 1.35 -0.99 12.96
CA LEU A 98 -0.05 -0.57 12.95
C LEU A 98 -0.92 -1.32 13.96
N GLY A 99 -0.38 -2.41 14.57
CA GLY A 99 -1.14 -3.28 15.44
C GLY A 99 -2.12 -4.18 14.68
N GLU A 100 -3.15 -4.66 15.37
CA GLU A 100 -4.21 -5.46 14.75
C GLU A 100 -5.18 -4.56 13.98
N LEU A 101 -5.46 -4.94 12.73
CA LEU A 101 -6.39 -4.25 11.84
C LEU A 101 -7.62 -5.12 11.60
N ASP A 102 -8.79 -4.52 11.73
CA ASP A 102 -9.99 -5.11 11.15
C ASP A 102 -9.99 -4.80 9.64
N LEU A 103 -9.79 -5.83 8.80
CA LEU A 103 -9.78 -5.72 7.35
C LEU A 103 -11.13 -6.06 6.69
N THR A 104 -12.19 -6.14 7.46
CA THR A 104 -13.56 -6.36 6.93
C THR A 104 -13.88 -5.33 5.84
N GLY A 105 -14.29 -5.81 4.65
CA GLY A 105 -14.63 -4.96 3.50
C GLY A 105 -13.43 -4.37 2.77
N ILE A 106 -12.20 -4.78 3.13
CA ILE A 106 -10.96 -4.52 2.39
C ILE A 106 -10.62 -5.75 1.55
N HIS A 107 -10.16 -5.54 0.33
CA HIS A 107 -9.91 -6.60 -0.64
C HIS A 107 -8.43 -6.77 -0.97
N LEU A 108 -7.63 -5.69 -0.76
CA LEU A 108 -6.19 -5.70 -1.04
C LEU A 108 -5.45 -4.80 -0.06
N VAL A 109 -4.31 -5.28 0.43
CA VAL A 109 -3.34 -4.49 1.20
C VAL A 109 -2.00 -4.48 0.46
N ILE A 110 -1.56 -3.28 0.07
CA ILE A 110 -0.26 -3.05 -0.57
C ILE A 110 0.70 -2.49 0.48
N VAL A 111 1.82 -3.15 0.70
CA VAL A 111 2.83 -2.73 1.68
C VAL A 111 4.15 -2.41 0.99
N GLY A 112 4.79 -1.34 1.43
CA GLY A 112 6.12 -0.98 0.94
C GLY A 112 6.89 -0.05 1.87
N GLY A 113 8.22 -0.12 1.77
CA GLY A 113 9.14 0.77 2.46
C GLY A 113 9.38 2.08 1.71
N GLU A 114 9.92 3.06 2.42
CA GLU A 114 10.21 4.38 1.90
C GLU A 114 11.42 4.38 0.96
N SER A 115 11.33 5.17 -0.11
CA SER A 115 12.41 5.36 -1.08
C SER A 115 12.88 6.82 -1.09
N GLY A 116 14.14 7.03 -1.46
CA GLY A 116 14.74 8.36 -1.57
C GLY A 116 15.77 8.68 -0.49
N PRO A 117 16.39 9.89 -0.54
CA PRO A 117 17.52 10.23 0.32
C PRO A 117 17.23 10.18 1.82
N GLU A 118 16.04 10.60 2.22
CA GLU A 118 15.58 10.68 3.62
C GLU A 118 14.77 9.46 4.05
N ALA A 119 14.82 8.35 3.28
CA ALA A 119 14.03 7.16 3.55
C ALA A 119 14.27 6.60 4.96
N ARG A 120 13.18 6.39 5.68
CA ARG A 120 13.14 5.75 7.01
C ARG A 120 13.12 4.24 6.87
N PRO A 121 13.75 3.50 7.78
CA PRO A 121 13.74 2.05 7.75
C PRO A 121 12.36 1.48 8.13
N MET A 122 12.00 0.37 7.51
CA MET A 122 10.79 -0.40 7.81
C MET A 122 11.16 -1.70 8.54
N HIS A 123 10.49 -1.97 9.67
CA HIS A 123 10.77 -3.17 10.45
C HIS A 123 10.09 -4.41 9.81
N PRO A 124 10.83 -5.51 9.57
CA PRO A 124 10.26 -6.69 8.92
C PRO A 124 9.11 -7.36 9.66
N ALA A 125 9.09 -7.28 11.01
CA ALA A 125 7.99 -7.84 11.78
C ALA A 125 6.66 -7.13 11.49
N TRP A 126 6.67 -5.80 11.21
CA TRP A 126 5.47 -5.08 10.84
C TRP A 126 4.87 -5.58 9.53
N VAL A 127 5.75 -5.84 8.55
CA VAL A 127 5.34 -6.38 7.25
C VAL A 127 4.76 -7.78 7.38
N ARG A 128 5.45 -8.64 8.18
CA ARG A 128 4.98 -10.01 8.44
C ARG A 128 3.63 -10.01 9.17
N SER A 129 3.47 -9.14 10.18
CA SER A 129 2.19 -8.98 10.89
C SER A 129 1.07 -8.66 9.92
N LEU A 130 1.24 -7.68 9.03
CA LEU A 130 0.23 -7.31 8.03
C LEU A 130 -0.07 -8.45 7.05
N ARG A 131 0.96 -9.16 6.57
CA ARG A 131 0.78 -10.35 5.72
C ARG A 131 -0.07 -11.42 6.41
N ASP A 132 0.25 -11.71 7.66
CA ASP A 132 -0.41 -12.79 8.42
C ASP A 132 -1.85 -12.40 8.76
N GLN A 133 -2.12 -11.12 9.05
CA GLN A 133 -3.47 -10.59 9.23
C GLN A 133 -4.30 -10.65 7.94
N CYS A 134 -3.69 -10.33 6.79
CA CYS A 134 -4.35 -10.47 5.48
C CYS A 134 -4.71 -11.93 5.22
N ALA A 135 -3.78 -12.86 5.45
CA ALA A 135 -4.03 -14.29 5.27
C ALA A 135 -5.15 -14.80 6.18
N ALA A 136 -5.17 -14.38 7.46
CA ALA A 136 -6.20 -14.78 8.43
C ALA A 136 -7.59 -14.26 8.08
N GLN A 137 -7.68 -13.11 7.41
CA GLN A 137 -8.95 -12.44 7.05
C GLN A 137 -9.35 -12.61 5.57
N GLY A 138 -8.57 -13.42 4.79
CA GLY A 138 -8.86 -13.68 3.38
C GLY A 138 -8.68 -12.48 2.46
N VAL A 139 -7.80 -11.54 2.83
CA VAL A 139 -7.50 -10.33 2.07
C VAL A 139 -6.23 -10.54 1.24
N ALA A 140 -6.22 -10.09 -0.01
CA ALA A 140 -5.04 -10.15 -0.86
C ALA A 140 -3.91 -9.27 -0.29
N PHE A 141 -2.68 -9.81 -0.28
CA PHE A 141 -1.51 -9.14 0.23
C PHE A 141 -0.47 -8.94 -0.88
N PHE A 142 -0.10 -7.68 -1.13
CA PHE A 142 0.91 -7.31 -2.11
C PHE A 142 2.10 -6.63 -1.43
N PHE A 143 3.26 -7.27 -1.47
CA PHE A 143 4.49 -6.66 -0.98
C PHE A 143 5.24 -5.99 -2.12
N LYS A 144 5.17 -4.66 -2.18
CA LYS A 144 5.71 -3.87 -3.28
C LYS A 144 7.24 -3.81 -3.26
N GLN A 145 7.82 -3.49 -2.10
CA GLN A 145 9.27 -3.30 -1.97
C GLN A 145 9.71 -3.01 -0.53
N TRP A 146 10.99 -3.21 -0.25
CA TRP A 146 11.64 -2.76 0.98
C TRP A 146 11.97 -1.27 1.01
N GLY A 147 12.05 -0.59 -0.15
CA GLY A 147 12.53 0.77 -0.27
C GLY A 147 14.05 0.87 -0.25
N GLU A 148 14.62 1.87 0.43
CA GLU A 148 16.08 2.05 0.52
C GLU A 148 16.75 1.06 1.50
N TRP A 149 15.97 0.42 2.37
CA TRP A 149 16.45 -0.42 3.46
C TRP A 149 16.05 -1.87 3.25
N ALA A 150 16.91 -2.80 3.67
CA ALA A 150 16.57 -4.22 3.66
C ALA A 150 17.02 -4.90 4.96
N PRO A 151 16.30 -5.96 5.41
CA PRO A 151 16.72 -6.78 6.52
C PRO A 151 18.03 -7.53 6.21
N HIS A 152 18.78 -7.87 7.24
CA HIS A 152 20.07 -8.59 7.14
C HIS A 152 19.98 -9.96 6.41
N THR A 153 18.79 -10.52 6.29
CA THR A 153 18.56 -11.82 5.61
C THR A 153 18.49 -11.72 4.08
N VAL A 154 18.67 -10.52 3.51
CA VAL A 154 18.88 -10.40 2.07
C VAL A 154 20.35 -10.70 1.84
N ASP A 155 20.66 -11.83 1.20
CA ASP A 155 22.01 -12.14 0.77
C ASP A 155 22.52 -11.02 -0.12
N LEU A 156 23.45 -10.24 0.43
CA LEU A 156 24.08 -9.14 -0.27
C LEU A 156 25.24 -9.71 -1.07
N GLU A 157 24.94 -10.37 -2.18
CA GLU A 157 25.93 -10.67 -3.21
C GLU A 157 26.33 -9.35 -3.88
N ASP A 158 27.60 -9.02 -3.88
CA ASP A 158 28.12 -7.95 -4.75
C ASP A 158 28.21 -8.49 -6.21
N GLU A 159 28.55 -7.60 -7.14
CA GLU A 159 28.70 -7.98 -8.56
C GLU A 159 29.82 -9.02 -8.79
N GLU A 160 30.61 -9.32 -7.77
CA GLU A 160 31.69 -10.33 -7.78
C GLU A 160 31.32 -11.63 -7.03
N GLY A 161 30.06 -11.73 -6.49
CA GLY A 161 29.59 -12.90 -5.74
C GLY A 161 30.13 -13.01 -4.32
N SER A 162 30.70 -11.94 -3.77
CA SER A 162 31.22 -11.89 -2.40
C SER A 162 30.17 -11.41 -1.42
N ILE A 163 29.96 -12.17 -0.33
CA ILE A 163 29.07 -11.77 0.77
C ILE A 163 29.78 -10.71 1.62
N ARG A 164 29.36 -9.45 1.52
CA ARG A 164 29.86 -8.40 2.40
C ARG A 164 29.05 -8.34 3.69
N THR A 165 29.68 -8.70 4.77
CA THR A 165 29.09 -8.93 6.07
C THR A 165 28.67 -7.70 6.87
N THR A 166 28.91 -6.46 6.44
CA THR A 166 28.38 -5.24 7.11
C THR A 166 28.38 -4.00 6.21
N PRO A 167 27.23 -3.59 5.65
CA PRO A 167 27.09 -2.21 5.14
C PRO A 167 27.18 -1.22 6.31
N ARG A 168 27.95 -0.14 6.15
CA ARG A 168 27.96 0.96 7.11
C ARG A 168 26.58 1.63 7.13
N GLY A 169 26.01 1.88 8.33
CA GLY A 169 24.76 2.63 8.51
C GLY A 169 23.51 1.75 8.72
N GLY A 170 23.65 0.63 9.43
CA GLY A 170 22.51 -0.18 9.84
C GLY A 170 21.74 0.43 11.02
N VAL A 171 20.42 0.21 11.06
CA VAL A 171 19.59 0.43 12.23
C VAL A 171 19.33 -0.93 12.84
N ASN A 172 19.68 -1.09 14.12
CA ASN A 172 19.45 -2.30 14.88
C ASN A 172 18.27 -2.07 15.82
N TRP A 173 17.27 -2.94 15.75
CA TRP A 173 16.22 -3.03 16.75
C TRP A 173 16.48 -4.23 17.67
N GLN A 174 16.16 -4.06 18.94
CA GLN A 174 16.18 -5.15 19.88
C GLN A 174 15.11 -6.18 19.48
N ALA A 175 15.49 -7.42 19.25
CA ALA A 175 14.53 -8.46 18.94
C ALA A 175 13.68 -8.77 20.18
N GLU A 176 12.43 -9.15 19.98
CA GLU A 176 11.51 -9.58 21.04
C GLU A 176 11.99 -10.87 21.76
N ARG A 177 13.04 -11.52 21.28
CA ARG A 177 13.68 -12.68 21.92
C ARG A 177 14.93 -12.24 22.67
N PRO A 178 15.19 -12.75 23.89
CA PRO A 178 16.39 -12.46 24.64
C PRO A 178 17.65 -12.76 23.81
N GLY A 179 18.51 -11.75 23.61
CA GLY A 179 19.80 -11.88 22.92
C GLY A 179 19.79 -11.74 21.39
N GLY A 180 18.64 -11.46 20.76
CA GLY A 180 18.54 -11.22 19.33
C GLY A 180 18.61 -9.73 18.96
N TYR A 181 19.44 -9.38 17.98
CA TYR A 181 19.41 -8.08 17.31
C TYR A 181 18.90 -8.29 15.89
N PHE A 182 18.01 -7.41 15.47
CA PHE A 182 17.53 -7.41 14.10
C PHE A 182 18.04 -6.14 13.40
N GLY A 183 18.83 -6.32 12.36
CA GLY A 183 19.40 -5.20 11.61
C GLY A 183 18.72 -5.00 10.27
N VAL A 184 18.44 -3.76 9.91
CA VAL A 184 18.19 -3.34 8.53
C VAL A 184 19.30 -2.40 8.08
N PHE A 185 19.66 -2.51 6.82
CA PHE A 185 20.76 -1.75 6.24
C PHE A 185 20.29 -0.95 5.04
N ARG A 186 20.82 0.24 4.89
CA ARG A 186 20.54 1.07 3.73
C ARG A 186 21.41 0.62 2.55
N ILE A 187 20.81 -0.09 1.61
CA ILE A 187 21.51 -0.70 0.47
C ILE A 187 21.01 -0.19 -0.89
N GLY A 188 20.01 0.69 -0.87
CA GLY A 188 19.36 1.24 -2.05
C GLY A 188 18.21 0.37 -2.57
N LYS A 189 17.20 1.02 -3.11
CA LYS A 189 15.93 0.40 -3.55
C LYS A 189 16.10 -0.81 -4.46
N LYS A 190 17.00 -0.72 -5.45
CA LYS A 190 17.21 -1.79 -6.43
C LYS A 190 17.74 -3.06 -5.77
N ARG A 191 18.69 -2.92 -4.84
CA ARG A 191 19.30 -4.05 -4.12
C ARG A 191 18.39 -4.59 -3.02
N ALA A 192 17.64 -3.72 -2.34
CA ALA A 192 16.69 -4.13 -1.30
C ALA A 192 15.57 -5.01 -1.85
N GLY A 193 15.15 -4.78 -3.10
CA GLY A 193 14.23 -5.66 -3.80
C GLY A 193 12.83 -5.74 -3.17
N ARG A 194 12.18 -6.89 -3.40
CA ARG A 194 10.78 -7.15 -3.00
C ARG A 194 10.53 -8.58 -2.50
N LEU A 195 11.55 -9.26 -2.04
CA LEU A 195 11.37 -10.58 -1.43
C LEU A 195 11.06 -10.43 0.06
N LEU A 196 9.96 -10.95 0.51
CA LEU A 196 9.62 -11.11 1.91
C LEU A 196 9.68 -12.59 2.25
N ASP A 197 10.57 -12.95 3.17
CA ASP A 197 10.83 -14.35 3.55
C ASP A 197 11.12 -15.26 2.34
N GLY A 198 11.97 -14.77 1.42
CA GLY A 198 12.46 -15.51 0.26
C GLY A 198 11.51 -15.62 -0.93
N ARG A 199 10.32 -14.99 -0.88
CA ARG A 199 9.36 -15.01 -1.99
C ARG A 199 8.75 -13.66 -2.29
N THR A 200 8.20 -13.50 -3.50
CA THR A 200 7.31 -12.38 -3.83
C THR A 200 5.91 -12.63 -3.30
N HIS A 201 5.19 -11.56 -2.99
CA HIS A 201 3.78 -11.57 -2.65
C HIS A 201 3.07 -10.63 -3.61
N ASP A 202 2.37 -11.20 -4.57
CA ASP A 202 1.75 -10.52 -5.71
C ASP A 202 0.24 -10.80 -5.79
N GLU A 203 -0.38 -11.04 -4.63
CA GLU A 203 -1.79 -11.38 -4.58
C GLU A 203 -2.63 -10.16 -4.98
N MET A 204 -3.66 -10.44 -5.77
CA MET A 204 -4.65 -9.45 -6.21
C MET A 204 -6.05 -9.90 -5.82
N PRO A 205 -6.97 -8.98 -5.54
CA PRO A 205 -8.35 -9.35 -5.26
C PRO A 205 -8.96 -10.00 -6.50
N ARG A 206 -9.74 -11.05 -6.29
CA ARG A 206 -10.56 -11.60 -7.37
C ARG A 206 -11.79 -10.71 -7.50
N PRO A 207 -12.12 -10.20 -8.68
CA PRO A 207 -13.40 -9.55 -8.90
C PRO A 207 -14.53 -10.50 -8.46
N ALA A 208 -15.56 -9.97 -7.83
CA ALA A 208 -16.78 -10.73 -7.62
C ALA A 208 -17.30 -11.18 -8.99
N ALA A 209 -17.57 -12.47 -9.12
CA ALA A 209 -18.10 -13.07 -10.35
C ALA A 209 -19.52 -12.53 -10.66
#